data_6fbf308a670f78e2eca08bfa93731158
#
_entry.id   6fbf308a670f78e2eca08bfa93731158
#
_cell.length_a   1.000
_cell.length_b   1.000
_cell.length_c   1.000
_cell.angle_alpha   90.00
_cell.angle_beta   90.00
_cell.angle_gamma   90.00
#
_symmetry.space_group_name_H-M   'P 1'
#
loop_
_entity.id
_entity.type
_entity.pdbx_description
1 polymer ?
#
loop_
_entity_poly.entity_id
_entity_poly.type
_entity_poly.pdbx_seq_one_letter_code
_entity_poly.pdbx_strand_id
1 'polypeptide(L)'
;MEETLRRFFERYESMANRVLANEMDVGETTFAFASEFIAASPAGVMAGKNDDSLKVSMAKGYARYREIGTKELRIRKIAITPIDALHFLVRVNWRSLYDLQDRPDLTIDFEVHYLLQVRDGEPKIFGWVSGDEEAVLKEHGIG
;
A
#
# COMPACT_ATOMS: atom_id res chain seq x y z
N MET A 1 6.56 13.95 -14.96
CA MET A 1 6.69 12.65 -14.31
C MET A 1 6.16 12.65 -12.88
N GLU A 2 6.42 13.69 -12.11
CA GLU A 2 5.88 13.81 -10.76
C GLU A 2 4.36 13.71 -10.73
N GLU A 3 3.68 14.42 -11.60
CA GLU A 3 2.23 14.38 -11.69
C GLU A 3 1.70 12.99 -12.03
N THR A 4 2.37 12.29 -12.96
CA THR A 4 2.02 10.92 -13.33
C THR A 4 2.08 9.98 -12.14
N LEU A 5 3.14 10.10 -11.32
CA LEU A 5 3.29 9.28 -10.13
C LEU A 5 2.27 9.64 -9.05
N ARG A 6 1.97 10.92 -8.86
CA ARG A 6 0.94 11.34 -7.90
C ARG A 6 -0.43 10.82 -8.28
N ARG A 7 -0.80 10.90 -9.55
CA ARG A 7 -2.07 10.34 -10.06
C ARG A 7 -2.14 8.83 -9.88
N PHE A 8 -1.01 8.15 -10.11
CA PHE A 8 -0.92 6.71 -9.89
C PHE A 8 -1.28 6.34 -8.44
N PHE A 9 -0.69 7.04 -7.47
CA PHE A 9 -0.96 6.75 -6.06
C PHE A 9 -2.34 7.21 -5.62
N GLU A 10 -2.87 8.30 -6.16
CA GLU A 10 -4.24 8.71 -5.90
C GLU A 10 -5.23 7.65 -6.37
N ARG A 11 -5.00 7.09 -7.54
CA ARG A 11 -5.81 5.98 -8.05
C ARG A 11 -5.67 4.75 -7.17
N TYR A 12 -4.46 4.42 -6.77
CA TYR A 12 -4.19 3.29 -5.88
C TYR A 12 -4.92 3.47 -4.54
N GLU A 13 -4.85 4.65 -3.95
CA GLU A 13 -5.57 4.99 -2.73
C GLU A 13 -7.09 4.81 -2.88
N SER A 14 -7.66 5.34 -3.95
CA SER A 14 -9.08 5.21 -4.23
C SER A 14 -9.51 3.75 -4.36
N MET A 15 -8.75 2.96 -5.10
CA MET A 15 -9.05 1.54 -5.30
C MET A 15 -8.89 0.75 -4.00
N ALA A 16 -7.86 1.05 -3.21
CA ALA A 16 -7.64 0.40 -1.91
C ALA A 16 -8.85 0.59 -0.99
N ASN A 17 -9.40 1.80 -0.94
CA ASN A 17 -10.57 2.10 -0.12
C ASN A 17 -11.82 1.39 -0.63
N ARG A 18 -11.98 1.25 -1.94
CA ARG A 18 -13.11 0.51 -2.52
C ARG A 18 -13.01 -0.99 -2.22
N VAL A 19 -11.80 -1.56 -2.28
CA VAL A 19 -11.58 -2.96 -1.89
C VAL A 19 -11.87 -3.14 -0.40
N LEU A 20 -11.37 -2.22 0.43
CA LEU A 20 -11.59 -2.27 1.88
C LEU A 20 -13.08 -2.24 2.23
N ALA A 21 -13.87 -1.48 1.48
CA ALA A 21 -15.33 -1.36 1.66
C ALA A 21 -16.12 -2.49 0.98
N ASN A 22 -15.47 -3.48 0.39
CA ASN A 22 -16.08 -4.57 -0.40
C ASN A 22 -16.85 -4.08 -1.64
N GLU A 23 -16.43 -2.96 -2.20
CA GLU A 23 -17.03 -2.38 -3.41
C GLU A 23 -16.24 -2.73 -4.68
N MET A 24 -15.08 -3.36 -4.54
CA MET A 24 -14.20 -3.72 -5.65
C MET A 24 -13.48 -5.01 -5.33
N ASP A 25 -13.25 -5.84 -6.34
CA ASP A 25 -12.44 -7.04 -6.18
C ASP A 25 -10.95 -6.67 -6.06
N VAL A 26 -10.24 -7.31 -5.15
CA VAL A 26 -8.82 -7.04 -4.92
C VAL A 26 -7.97 -7.27 -6.17
N GLY A 27 -8.38 -8.18 -7.04
CA GLY A 27 -7.68 -8.46 -8.29
C GLY A 27 -7.55 -7.24 -9.20
N GLU A 28 -8.45 -6.27 -9.09
CA GLU A 28 -8.38 -5.04 -9.89
C GLU A 28 -7.24 -4.12 -9.47
N THR A 29 -6.72 -4.27 -8.25
CA THR A 29 -5.60 -3.45 -7.77
C THR A 29 -4.24 -3.96 -8.25
N THR A 30 -4.18 -5.16 -8.82
CA THR A 30 -2.91 -5.76 -9.25
C THR A 30 -2.26 -5.04 -10.43
N PHE A 31 -3.01 -4.17 -11.14
CA PHE A 31 -2.44 -3.34 -12.21
C PHE A 31 -1.26 -2.50 -11.73
N ALA A 32 -1.24 -2.16 -10.43
CA ALA A 32 -0.22 -1.29 -9.85
C ALA A 32 1.16 -1.95 -9.77
N PHE A 33 1.22 -3.28 -9.88
CA PHE A 33 2.45 -4.04 -9.66
C PHE A 33 3.04 -4.56 -10.95
N ALA A 34 4.39 -4.56 -11.00
CA ALA A 34 5.13 -5.20 -12.09
C ALA A 34 4.89 -6.72 -12.06
N SER A 35 5.29 -7.41 -13.13
CA SER A 35 5.16 -8.87 -13.22
C SER A 35 5.94 -9.60 -12.12
N GLU A 36 7.03 -9.01 -11.66
CA GLU A 36 7.86 -9.52 -10.56
C GLU A 36 8.20 -8.37 -9.62
N PHE A 37 8.33 -8.67 -8.32
CA PHE A 37 8.58 -7.64 -7.31
C PHE A 37 9.29 -8.21 -6.09
N ILE A 38 9.80 -7.30 -5.26
CA ILE A 38 10.43 -7.61 -3.98
C ILE A 38 9.66 -6.88 -2.88
N ALA A 39 9.29 -7.61 -1.84
CA ALA A 39 8.68 -7.05 -0.64
C ALA A 39 9.65 -7.22 0.54
N ALA A 40 9.99 -6.12 1.18
CA ALA A 40 10.89 -6.13 2.32
C ALA A 40 10.23 -5.50 3.55
N SER A 41 10.49 -6.10 4.71
CA SER A 41 10.02 -5.62 6.00
C SER A 41 10.98 -6.14 7.07
N PRO A 42 10.79 -5.79 8.37
CA PRO A 42 11.60 -6.41 9.43
C PRO A 42 11.53 -7.94 9.47
N ALA A 43 10.50 -8.55 8.89
CA ALA A 43 10.38 -10.01 8.80
C ALA A 43 11.29 -10.63 7.74
N GLY A 44 11.87 -9.82 6.84
CA GLY A 44 12.78 -10.30 5.80
C GLY A 44 12.46 -9.76 4.43
N VAL A 45 13.04 -10.39 3.41
CA VAL A 45 12.87 -10.01 2.02
C VAL A 45 12.25 -11.19 1.26
N MET A 46 11.17 -10.91 0.55
CA MET A 46 10.46 -11.91 -0.24
C MET A 46 10.36 -11.47 -1.69
N ALA A 47 10.63 -12.40 -2.60
CA ALA A 47 10.34 -12.19 -4.02
C ALA A 47 8.94 -12.71 -4.33
N GLY A 48 8.23 -12.02 -5.22
CA GLY A 48 6.89 -12.41 -5.62
C GLY A 48 6.63 -12.18 -7.09
N LYS A 49 5.52 -12.74 -7.56
CA LYS A 49 5.03 -12.58 -8.93
C LYS A 49 3.61 -12.04 -8.91
N ASN A 50 3.30 -11.24 -9.92
CA ASN A 50 1.94 -10.73 -10.11
C ASN A 50 1.08 -11.80 -10.77
N ASP A 51 0.66 -12.77 -9.97
CA ASP A 51 -0.22 -13.87 -10.35
C ASP A 51 -1.26 -14.08 -9.24
N ASP A 52 -1.92 -15.23 -9.22
CA ASP A 52 -2.96 -15.50 -8.23
C ASP A 52 -2.44 -15.46 -6.79
N SER A 53 -1.15 -15.73 -6.57
CA SER A 53 -0.57 -15.67 -5.23
C SER A 53 -0.56 -14.24 -4.67
N LEU A 54 -0.34 -13.23 -5.52
CA LEU A 54 -0.45 -11.84 -5.11
C LEU A 54 -1.87 -11.49 -4.69
N LYS A 55 -2.87 -11.91 -5.48
CA LYS A 55 -4.28 -11.68 -5.15
C LYS A 55 -4.66 -12.29 -3.81
N VAL A 56 -4.20 -13.51 -3.55
CA VAL A 56 -4.44 -14.19 -2.27
C VAL A 56 -3.81 -13.42 -1.11
N SER A 57 -2.56 -12.98 -1.27
CA SER A 57 -1.87 -12.20 -0.23
C SER A 57 -2.55 -10.87 0.04
N MET A 58 -2.95 -10.16 -1.01
CA MET A 58 -3.64 -8.88 -0.88
C MET A 58 -5.01 -9.06 -0.22
N ALA A 59 -5.75 -10.10 -0.60
CA ALA A 59 -7.05 -10.39 0.01
C ALA A 59 -6.92 -10.62 1.51
N LYS A 60 -5.87 -11.34 1.94
CA LYS A 60 -5.59 -11.55 3.37
C LYS A 60 -5.26 -10.24 4.08
N GLY A 61 -4.49 -9.37 3.44
CA GLY A 61 -4.16 -8.06 4.00
C GLY A 61 -5.40 -7.20 4.22
N TYR A 62 -6.28 -7.11 3.25
CA TYR A 62 -7.53 -6.35 3.39
C TYR A 62 -8.48 -6.99 4.41
N ALA A 63 -8.54 -8.32 4.48
CA ALA A 63 -9.33 -9.01 5.48
C ALA A 63 -8.83 -8.68 6.90
N ARG A 64 -7.50 -8.61 7.08
CA ARG A 64 -6.90 -8.19 8.35
C ARG A 64 -7.27 -6.75 8.71
N TYR A 65 -7.22 -5.83 7.75
CA TYR A 65 -7.65 -4.45 7.98
C TYR A 65 -9.11 -4.38 8.46
N ARG A 66 -10.01 -5.11 7.81
CA ARG A 66 -11.42 -5.15 8.23
C ARG A 66 -11.57 -5.73 9.63
N GLU A 67 -10.85 -6.80 9.92
CA GLU A 67 -10.87 -7.48 11.22
C GLU A 67 -10.50 -6.54 12.36
N ILE A 68 -9.50 -5.70 12.16
CA ILE A 68 -9.02 -4.75 13.18
C ILE A 68 -9.78 -3.42 13.17
N GLY A 69 -10.78 -3.26 12.31
CA GLY A 69 -11.64 -2.09 12.31
C GLY A 69 -11.17 -0.93 11.44
N THR A 70 -10.26 -1.17 10.52
CA THR A 70 -9.81 -0.14 9.58
C THR A 70 -10.96 0.23 8.63
N LYS A 71 -11.34 1.50 8.59
CA LYS A 71 -12.41 1.96 7.69
C LYS A 71 -11.89 2.71 6.47
N GLU A 72 -10.71 3.28 6.53
CA GLU A 72 -10.16 4.09 5.44
C GLU A 72 -8.64 4.15 5.48
N LEU A 73 -8.02 4.21 4.31
CA LEU A 73 -6.60 4.43 4.11
C LEU A 73 -6.43 5.73 3.34
N ARG A 74 -5.64 6.66 3.85
CA ARG A 74 -5.38 7.95 3.21
C ARG A 74 -3.90 8.21 3.02
N ILE A 75 -3.56 8.79 1.89
CA ILE A 75 -2.22 9.29 1.65
C ILE A 75 -2.13 10.68 2.26
N ARG A 76 -1.16 10.88 3.17
CA ARG A 76 -0.89 12.19 3.77
C ARG A 76 0.14 12.95 2.97
N LYS A 77 1.17 12.28 2.49
CA LYS A 77 2.30 12.91 1.83
C LYS A 77 2.97 11.91 0.89
N ILE A 78 3.44 12.42 -0.23
CA ILE A 78 4.23 11.66 -1.20
C ILE A 78 5.54 12.41 -1.43
N ALA A 79 6.66 11.72 -1.28
CA ALA A 79 7.98 12.27 -1.59
C ALA A 79 8.60 11.42 -2.70
N ILE A 80 8.90 12.03 -3.83
CA ILE A 80 9.41 11.36 -5.02
C ILE A 80 10.88 11.66 -5.19
N THR A 81 11.70 10.62 -5.31
CA THR A 81 13.13 10.74 -5.59
C THR A 81 13.42 10.03 -6.90
N PRO A 82 13.74 10.79 -7.98
CA PRO A 82 14.14 10.16 -9.24
C PRO A 82 15.48 9.44 -9.06
N ILE A 83 15.55 8.21 -9.57
CA ILE A 83 16.81 7.46 -9.64
C ILE A 83 17.45 7.67 -11.02
N ASP A 84 16.64 7.52 -12.05
CA ASP A 84 17.00 7.83 -13.44
C ASP A 84 15.72 8.16 -14.22
N ALA A 85 15.78 8.19 -15.54
CA ALA A 85 14.63 8.58 -16.36
C ALA A 85 13.44 7.62 -16.25
N LEU A 86 13.66 6.37 -15.84
CA LEU A 86 12.63 5.33 -15.79
C LEU A 86 12.31 4.86 -14.38
N HIS A 87 13.15 5.15 -13.39
CA HIS A 87 13.06 4.56 -12.06
C HIS A 87 12.93 5.62 -10.99
N PHE A 88 12.07 5.35 -10.02
CA PHE A 88 11.74 6.31 -8.97
C PHE A 88 11.58 5.61 -7.62
N LEU A 89 12.08 6.27 -6.58
CA LEU A 89 11.79 5.90 -5.21
C LEU A 89 10.70 6.83 -4.71
N VAL A 90 9.58 6.29 -4.26
CA VAL A 90 8.45 7.07 -3.78
C VAL A 90 8.15 6.67 -2.34
N ARG A 91 8.34 7.62 -1.43
CA ARG A 91 7.95 7.45 -0.02
C ARG A 91 6.54 7.97 0.16
N VAL A 92 5.65 7.09 0.61
CA VAL A 92 4.26 7.45 0.87
C VAL A 92 4.01 7.38 2.37
N ASN A 93 3.53 8.49 2.92
CA ASN A 93 3.06 8.53 4.28
C ASN A 93 1.56 8.26 4.25
N TRP A 94 1.19 7.11 4.79
CA TRP A 94 -0.19 6.65 4.88
C TRP A 94 -0.77 6.99 6.24
N ARG A 95 -2.07 7.19 6.27
CA ARG A 95 -2.85 7.24 7.51
C ARG A 95 -3.99 6.25 7.42
N SER A 96 -4.06 5.32 8.37
CA SER A 96 -5.21 4.46 8.52
C SER A 96 -6.16 5.04 9.57
N LEU A 97 -7.46 5.04 9.24
CA LEU A 97 -8.52 5.54 10.09
C LEU A 97 -9.33 4.35 10.60
N TYR A 98 -9.68 4.39 11.88
CA TYR A 98 -10.39 3.32 12.56
C TYR A 98 -11.71 3.84 13.10
N ASP A 99 -12.70 2.94 13.15
CA ASP A 99 -13.98 3.22 13.78
C ASP A 99 -14.18 2.18 14.87
N LEU A 100 -13.45 2.34 15.97
CA LEU A 100 -13.52 1.46 17.13
C LEU A 100 -14.50 2.03 18.13
N GLN A 101 -15.26 1.14 18.80
CA GLN A 101 -16.32 1.53 19.72
C GLN A 101 -15.84 2.49 20.81
N ASP A 102 -14.63 2.25 21.35
CA ASP A 102 -14.03 3.05 22.42
C ASP A 102 -13.09 4.15 21.91
N ARG A 103 -12.72 4.10 20.63
CA ARG A 103 -11.81 5.06 20.00
C ARG A 103 -12.21 5.33 18.56
N PRO A 104 -13.35 6.05 18.34
CA PRO A 104 -13.88 6.24 16.99
C PRO A 104 -13.03 7.12 16.09
N ASP A 105 -12.14 7.93 16.66
CA ASP A 105 -11.29 8.86 15.92
C ASP A 105 -9.82 8.44 15.88
N LEU A 106 -9.53 7.17 16.21
CA LEU A 106 -8.17 6.67 16.18
C LEU A 106 -7.61 6.71 14.76
N THR A 107 -6.41 7.26 14.61
CA THR A 107 -5.64 7.21 13.37
C THR A 107 -4.25 6.68 13.65
N ILE A 108 -3.69 5.95 12.68
CA ILE A 108 -2.33 5.43 12.77
C ILE A 108 -1.60 5.80 11.49
N ASP A 109 -0.44 6.47 11.63
CA ASP A 109 0.39 6.85 10.51
C ASP A 109 1.51 5.84 10.31
N PHE A 110 1.78 5.51 9.05
CA PHE A 110 2.88 4.61 8.69
C PHE A 110 3.45 4.99 7.33
N GLU A 111 4.67 4.57 7.07
CA GLU A 111 5.35 4.85 5.80
C GLU A 111 5.63 3.57 5.04
N VAL A 112 5.51 3.67 3.71
CA VAL A 112 5.98 2.64 2.80
C VAL A 112 6.86 3.29 1.74
N HIS A 113 8.00 2.70 1.46
CA HIS A 113 8.90 3.13 0.39
C HIS A 113 8.66 2.21 -0.80
N TYR A 114 8.25 2.80 -1.93
CA TYR A 114 7.97 2.06 -3.14
C TYR A 114 9.03 2.31 -4.19
N LEU A 115 9.40 1.26 -4.91
CA LEU A 115 10.26 1.34 -6.08
C LEU A 115 9.40 1.17 -7.32
N LEU A 116 9.42 2.14 -8.22
CA LEU A 116 8.62 2.12 -9.43
C LEU A 116 9.48 2.24 -10.67
N GLN A 117 9.06 1.51 -11.71
CA GLN A 117 9.54 1.72 -13.06
C GLN A 117 8.41 2.32 -13.87
N VAL A 118 8.71 3.36 -14.65
CA VAL A 118 7.75 4.00 -15.53
C VAL A 118 8.18 3.74 -16.97
N ARG A 119 7.39 2.96 -17.70
CA ARG A 119 7.62 2.68 -19.12
C ARG A 119 6.37 3.07 -19.89
N ASP A 120 6.58 3.79 -21.02
CA ASP A 120 5.48 4.26 -21.88
C ASP A 120 4.41 5.04 -21.08
N GLY A 121 4.86 5.83 -20.08
CA GLY A 121 3.99 6.61 -19.24
C GLY A 121 3.22 5.82 -18.17
N GLU A 122 3.47 4.50 -18.03
CA GLU A 122 2.78 3.65 -17.06
C GLU A 122 3.68 3.26 -15.89
N PRO A 123 3.40 3.75 -14.67
CA PRO A 123 4.11 3.33 -13.48
C PRO A 123 3.72 1.91 -13.05
N LYS A 124 4.72 1.14 -12.61
CA LYS A 124 4.52 -0.17 -11.99
C LYS A 124 5.42 -0.30 -10.77
N ILE A 125 4.88 -0.78 -9.67
CA ILE A 125 5.64 -1.04 -8.47
C ILE A 125 6.38 -2.37 -8.64
N PHE A 126 7.72 -2.34 -8.53
CA PHE A 126 8.53 -3.55 -8.58
C PHE A 126 9.19 -3.87 -7.24
N GLY A 127 8.96 -3.08 -6.21
CA GLY A 127 9.45 -3.36 -4.87
C GLY A 127 8.89 -2.39 -3.85
N TRP A 128 8.89 -2.82 -2.58
CA TRP A 128 8.55 -1.92 -1.49
C TRP A 128 9.22 -2.35 -0.20
N VAL A 129 9.42 -1.38 0.67
CA VAL A 129 9.94 -1.57 2.02
C VAL A 129 8.93 -1.00 2.98
N SER A 130 8.41 -1.84 3.88
CA SER A 130 7.47 -1.44 4.92
C SER A 130 8.06 -1.68 6.30
N GLY A 131 7.48 -1.02 7.32
CA GLY A 131 7.86 -1.23 8.71
C GLY A 131 7.13 -2.43 9.33
N ASP A 132 7.29 -2.57 10.64
CA ASP A 132 6.58 -3.59 11.40
C ASP A 132 5.19 -3.06 11.78
N GLU A 133 4.22 -3.28 10.89
CA GLU A 133 2.85 -2.79 11.10
C GLU A 133 2.18 -3.44 12.31
N GLU A 134 2.45 -4.74 12.56
CA GLU A 134 1.87 -5.43 13.72
C GLU A 134 2.38 -4.85 15.05
N ALA A 135 3.67 -4.46 15.12
CA ALA A 135 4.22 -3.81 16.31
C ALA A 135 3.56 -2.46 16.55
N VAL A 136 3.32 -1.68 15.50
CA VAL A 136 2.64 -0.39 15.61
C VAL A 136 1.20 -0.56 16.08
N LEU A 137 0.50 -1.56 15.57
CA LEU A 137 -0.85 -1.89 16.01
C LEU A 137 -0.88 -2.23 17.50
N LYS A 138 0.07 -3.03 17.97
CA LYS A 138 0.17 -3.39 19.38
C LYS A 138 0.43 -2.18 20.27
N GLU A 139 1.27 -1.24 19.82
CA GLU A 139 1.52 0.01 20.55
C GLU A 139 0.24 0.81 20.77
N HIS A 140 -0.72 0.69 19.85
CA HIS A 140 -2.02 1.36 19.93
C HIS A 140 -3.11 0.49 20.55
N GLY A 141 -2.74 -0.68 21.09
CA GLY A 141 -3.69 -1.57 21.74
C GLY A 141 -4.59 -2.32 20.77
N ILE A 142 -4.17 -2.49 19.54
CA ILE A 142 -4.90 -3.23 18.50
C ILE A 142 -4.17 -4.55 18.24
N GLY A 143 -4.92 -5.60 18.15
CA GLY A 143 -4.36 -6.90 17.83
C GLY A 143 -4.62 -7.90 18.86
#